data_82a17e141948898e0ee1dd1513ec981b
#
_entry.id   82a17e141948898e0ee1dd1513ec981b
#
_cell.length_a   1.000
_cell.length_b   1.000
_cell.length_c   1.000
_cell.angle_alpha   90.00
_cell.angle_beta   90.00
_cell.angle_gamma   90.00
#
_symmetry.space_group_name_H-M   'P 1'
#
loop_
_entity.id
_entity.type
_entity.pdbx_description
1 polymer ?
#
loop_
_entity_poly.entity_id
_entity_poly.type
_entity_poly.pdbx_seq_one_letter_code
_entity_poly.pdbx_strand_id
1 'polypeptide(L)'
;MFTGGGSAGHVTPNIAIINQMDKEKWDIQYIGSHEGIEKELIGKTNIPYHGISSGKLRRYFSLKNFTDIYRIQFGFLQASSILRKQKPDVVFSKGGFVTVPVVIAARSLHIPVFLHESDITPGLANKIAKRFATRIFTSFDEAAAHFPQEKTKAVGTPIRKELFEGDAEKGRGFLKFTKEKPVLAIMGGSLGARKINETVREGLSGLLEQFQIVHICGKGNVDESLEGTPGYKQFEYVHDELSDILAATDYMITRGGSNAIFEFLNLRIPMLIIPLTRQQSRGDQILNAKSFEKKGYAYMLEEEDLSQASLLQKLTDLRGAADGMKEKMEEAAGKNTVEQIIEEIEAAADRRKGGPK
;
A
#
# COMPACT_ATOMS: atom_id res chain seq x y z
N MET A 1 -15.21 -11.03 -7.49
CA MET A 1 -14.57 -10.17 -8.52
C MET A 1 -13.81 -9.05 -7.87
N PHE A 2 -12.52 -8.92 -8.13
CA PHE A 2 -11.67 -7.84 -7.61
C PHE A 2 -11.40 -6.79 -8.68
N THR A 3 -11.13 -5.55 -8.27
CA THR A 3 -10.73 -4.47 -9.17
C THR A 3 -9.86 -3.45 -8.41
N GLY A 4 -8.89 -2.90 -9.11
CA GLY A 4 -7.96 -1.90 -8.62
C GLY A 4 -6.88 -1.64 -9.66
N GLY A 5 -6.29 -0.45 -9.70
CA GLY A 5 -5.25 -0.22 -10.68
C GLY A 5 -4.70 1.19 -10.70
N GLY A 6 -3.82 1.42 -11.66
CA GLY A 6 -3.11 2.69 -11.83
C GLY A 6 -1.87 2.86 -10.93
N SER A 7 -1.74 2.07 -9.87
CA SER A 7 -0.52 1.99 -9.04
C SER A 7 -0.45 0.64 -8.33
N ALA A 8 0.75 0.20 -7.96
CA ALA A 8 0.94 -1.03 -7.18
C ALA A 8 0.17 -1.00 -5.85
N GLY A 9 0.06 0.18 -5.21
CA GLY A 9 -0.69 0.36 -3.97
C GLY A 9 -2.19 0.06 -4.05
N HIS A 10 -2.79 0.06 -5.26
CA HIS A 10 -4.17 -0.37 -5.48
C HIS A 10 -4.29 -1.87 -5.84
N VAL A 11 -3.19 -2.56 -6.05
CA VAL A 11 -3.18 -3.96 -6.50
C VAL A 11 -2.69 -4.89 -5.39
N THR A 12 -1.56 -4.56 -4.77
CA THR A 12 -0.92 -5.39 -3.74
C THR A 12 -1.86 -5.78 -2.59
N PRO A 13 -2.69 -4.86 -2.03
CA PRO A 13 -3.63 -5.26 -0.99
C PRO A 13 -4.76 -6.17 -1.49
N ASN A 14 -5.15 -6.08 -2.78
CA ASN A 14 -6.07 -7.05 -3.36
C ASN A 14 -5.43 -8.44 -3.40
N ILE A 15 -4.16 -8.53 -3.82
CA ILE A 15 -3.40 -9.79 -3.84
C ILE A 15 -3.30 -10.36 -2.43
N ALA A 16 -3.06 -9.53 -1.41
CA ALA A 16 -3.00 -9.96 -0.02
C ALA A 16 -4.32 -10.61 0.47
N ILE A 17 -5.47 -10.06 0.08
CA ILE A 17 -6.78 -10.65 0.38
C ILE A 17 -6.96 -11.95 -0.40
N ILE A 18 -6.71 -11.93 -1.70
CA ILE A 18 -6.89 -13.06 -2.62
C ILE A 18 -6.06 -14.28 -2.20
N ASN A 19 -4.83 -14.06 -1.76
CA ASN A 19 -3.94 -15.16 -1.33
C ASN A 19 -4.43 -15.86 -0.05
N GLN A 20 -5.26 -15.19 0.77
CA GLN A 20 -5.82 -15.76 1.99
C GLN A 20 -7.25 -16.29 1.80
N MET A 21 -7.87 -16.04 0.64
CA MET A 21 -9.18 -16.64 0.32
C MET A 21 -9.04 -18.11 -0.07
N ASP A 22 -9.98 -18.93 0.38
CA ASP A 22 -10.07 -20.34 0.02
C ASP A 22 -10.40 -20.49 -1.48
N LYS A 23 -9.43 -21.00 -2.25
CA LYS A 23 -9.54 -21.18 -3.70
C LYS A 23 -10.46 -22.32 -4.11
N GLU A 24 -10.80 -23.23 -3.19
CA GLU A 24 -11.79 -24.29 -3.46
C GLU A 24 -13.22 -23.74 -3.33
N LYS A 25 -13.41 -22.76 -2.45
CA LYS A 25 -14.70 -22.10 -2.20
C LYS A 25 -14.99 -20.96 -3.19
N TRP A 26 -13.96 -20.26 -3.69
CA TRP A 26 -14.09 -19.02 -4.42
C TRP A 26 -13.53 -19.09 -5.85
N ASP A 27 -14.38 -18.78 -6.85
CA ASP A 27 -13.94 -18.40 -8.19
C ASP A 27 -13.55 -16.92 -8.20
N ILE A 28 -12.24 -16.65 -8.13
CA ILE A 28 -11.69 -15.31 -8.01
C ILE A 28 -11.24 -14.81 -9.38
N GLN A 29 -11.72 -13.63 -9.76
CA GLN A 29 -11.38 -12.99 -11.03
C GLN A 29 -11.09 -11.52 -10.81
N TYR A 30 -10.34 -10.89 -11.74
CA TYR A 30 -9.90 -9.51 -11.64
C TYR A 30 -10.29 -8.69 -12.87
N ILE A 31 -10.81 -7.47 -12.65
CA ILE A 31 -11.03 -6.48 -13.70
C ILE A 31 -10.04 -5.34 -13.50
N GLY A 32 -9.28 -5.01 -14.55
CA GLY A 32 -8.33 -3.89 -14.58
C GLY A 32 -8.24 -3.25 -15.95
N SER A 33 -7.28 -2.36 -16.17
CA SER A 33 -7.07 -1.72 -17.47
C SER A 33 -6.36 -2.65 -18.45
N HIS A 34 -6.48 -2.38 -19.75
CA HIS A 34 -5.76 -3.16 -20.79
C HIS A 34 -4.23 -3.06 -20.63
N GLU A 35 -3.72 -1.93 -20.15
CA GLU A 35 -2.30 -1.57 -20.10
C GLU A 35 -1.96 -0.88 -18.77
N GLY A 36 -2.04 -1.58 -17.66
CA GLY A 36 -1.72 -1.03 -16.35
C GLY A 36 -0.79 -1.95 -15.57
N ILE A 37 -0.15 -1.42 -14.53
CA ILE A 37 0.68 -2.21 -13.61
C ILE A 37 -0.12 -3.36 -12.99
N GLU A 38 -1.43 -3.19 -12.84
CA GLU A 38 -2.34 -4.23 -12.38
C GLU A 38 -2.34 -5.47 -13.28
N LYS A 39 -2.24 -5.29 -14.60
CA LYS A 39 -2.15 -6.41 -15.54
C LYS A 39 -0.87 -7.21 -15.36
N GLU A 40 0.25 -6.52 -15.14
CA GLU A 40 1.54 -7.16 -14.88
C GLU A 40 1.51 -7.93 -13.55
N LEU A 41 1.05 -7.28 -12.48
CA LEU A 41 1.05 -7.87 -11.13
C LEU A 41 0.08 -9.06 -11.02
N ILE A 42 -1.11 -8.94 -11.57
CA ILE A 42 -2.09 -10.04 -11.58
C ILE A 42 -1.67 -11.15 -12.55
N GLY A 43 -0.99 -10.80 -13.65
CA GLY A 43 -0.46 -11.77 -14.61
C GLY A 43 0.61 -12.70 -14.02
N LYS A 44 1.22 -12.34 -12.89
CA LYS A 44 2.12 -13.22 -12.11
C LYS A 44 1.35 -14.18 -11.19
N THR A 45 0.04 -14.08 -11.14
CA THR A 45 -0.87 -14.98 -10.40
C THR A 45 -1.68 -15.84 -11.39
N ASN A 46 -2.32 -16.88 -10.89
CA ASN A 46 -3.20 -17.73 -11.73
C ASN A 46 -4.65 -17.18 -11.78
N ILE A 47 -4.85 -15.87 -11.58
CA ILE A 47 -6.18 -15.26 -11.50
C ILE A 47 -6.60 -14.78 -12.88
N PRO A 48 -7.79 -15.19 -13.39
CA PRO A 48 -8.33 -14.68 -14.66
C PRO A 48 -8.45 -13.16 -14.65
N TYR A 49 -7.87 -12.52 -15.66
CA TYR A 49 -7.82 -11.07 -15.81
C TYR A 49 -8.67 -10.59 -16.98
N HIS A 50 -9.52 -9.60 -16.71
CA HIS A 50 -10.36 -8.94 -17.69
C HIS A 50 -9.95 -7.49 -17.88
N GLY A 51 -9.40 -7.16 -19.05
CA GLY A 51 -9.04 -5.78 -19.40
C GLY A 51 -10.25 -4.97 -19.86
N ILE A 52 -10.38 -3.74 -19.33
CA ILE A 52 -11.36 -2.77 -19.79
C ILE A 52 -10.71 -1.43 -20.14
N SER A 53 -11.40 -0.65 -20.94
CA SER A 53 -11.02 0.74 -21.20
C SER A 53 -11.19 1.57 -19.95
N SER A 54 -10.17 2.39 -19.63
CA SER A 54 -10.22 3.32 -18.50
C SER A 54 -9.70 4.69 -18.91
N GLY A 55 -10.35 5.75 -18.42
CA GLY A 55 -9.92 7.13 -18.58
C GLY A 55 -9.31 7.65 -17.29
N LYS A 56 -8.20 8.39 -17.37
CA LYS A 56 -7.66 9.12 -16.22
C LYS A 56 -8.45 10.40 -16.04
N LEU A 57 -9.40 10.45 -15.11
CA LEU A 57 -10.09 11.70 -14.75
C LEU A 57 -9.07 12.69 -14.15
N ARG A 58 -8.58 13.60 -14.98
CA ARG A 58 -7.63 14.64 -14.56
C ARG A 58 -8.38 15.77 -13.88
N ARG A 59 -7.82 16.32 -12.82
CA ARG A 59 -8.42 17.43 -12.05
C ARG A 59 -8.26 18.79 -12.74
N TYR A 60 -7.42 18.90 -13.78
CA TYR A 60 -7.22 20.11 -14.57
C TYR A 60 -7.88 20.00 -15.95
N PHE A 61 -8.27 21.14 -16.51
CA PHE A 61 -8.88 21.18 -17.84
C PHE A 61 -7.85 20.69 -18.88
N SER A 62 -8.21 19.64 -19.61
CA SER A 62 -7.43 19.08 -20.70
C SER A 62 -8.36 18.56 -21.78
N LEU A 63 -8.06 18.79 -23.04
CA LEU A 63 -8.82 18.21 -24.18
C LEU A 63 -8.87 16.67 -24.10
N LYS A 64 -7.88 16.05 -23.44
CA LYS A 64 -7.89 14.60 -23.15
C LYS A 64 -9.02 14.18 -22.19
N ASN A 65 -9.61 15.10 -21.43
CA ASN A 65 -10.75 14.78 -20.57
C ASN A 65 -11.99 14.37 -21.39
N PHE A 66 -12.18 14.93 -22.59
CA PHE A 66 -13.27 14.51 -23.48
C PHE A 66 -13.09 13.07 -23.95
N THR A 67 -11.89 12.70 -24.38
CA THR A 67 -11.61 11.30 -24.76
C THR A 67 -11.69 10.35 -23.57
N ASP A 68 -11.34 10.81 -22.37
CA ASP A 68 -11.40 10.01 -21.15
C ASP A 68 -12.87 9.74 -20.73
N ILE A 69 -13.81 10.67 -20.97
CA ILE A 69 -15.24 10.42 -20.74
C ILE A 69 -15.76 9.27 -21.64
N TYR A 70 -15.44 9.28 -22.93
CA TYR A 70 -15.80 8.18 -23.83
C TYR A 70 -15.18 6.86 -23.40
N ARG A 71 -13.92 6.87 -22.96
CA ARG A 71 -13.25 5.67 -22.45
C ARG A 71 -13.92 5.13 -21.18
N ILE A 72 -14.41 5.99 -20.29
CA ILE A 72 -15.16 5.57 -19.11
C ILE A 72 -16.50 4.95 -19.49
N GLN A 73 -17.23 5.54 -20.45
CA GLN A 73 -18.49 4.98 -20.95
C GLN A 73 -18.27 3.62 -21.60
N PHE A 74 -17.21 3.48 -22.43
CA PHE A 74 -16.87 2.21 -23.07
C PHE A 74 -16.45 1.17 -22.03
N GLY A 75 -15.64 1.58 -21.02
CA GLY A 75 -15.28 0.76 -19.87
C GLY A 75 -16.48 0.28 -19.07
N PHE A 76 -17.50 1.13 -18.90
CA PHE A 76 -18.76 0.72 -18.25
C PHE A 76 -19.50 -0.37 -19.03
N LEU A 77 -19.59 -0.27 -20.37
CA LEU A 77 -20.23 -1.29 -21.20
C LEU A 77 -19.44 -2.61 -21.13
N GLN A 78 -18.12 -2.55 -21.22
CA GLN A 78 -17.24 -3.71 -21.09
C GLN A 78 -17.39 -4.37 -19.72
N ALA A 79 -17.31 -3.58 -18.64
CA ALA A 79 -17.49 -4.07 -17.27
C ALA A 79 -18.89 -4.71 -17.09
N SER A 80 -19.93 -4.06 -17.62
CA SER A 80 -21.30 -4.59 -17.58
C SER A 80 -21.43 -5.94 -18.29
N SER A 81 -20.78 -6.10 -19.44
CA SER A 81 -20.76 -7.37 -20.18
C SER A 81 -20.05 -8.47 -19.39
N ILE A 82 -18.86 -8.15 -18.84
CA ILE A 82 -18.08 -9.10 -18.02
C ILE A 82 -18.88 -9.51 -16.78
N LEU A 83 -19.44 -8.56 -16.05
CA LEU A 83 -20.20 -8.83 -14.82
C LEU A 83 -21.49 -9.61 -15.08
N ARG A 84 -22.19 -9.39 -16.21
CA ARG A 84 -23.35 -10.21 -16.61
C ARG A 84 -22.96 -11.64 -16.94
N LYS A 85 -21.81 -11.84 -17.59
CA LYS A 85 -21.29 -13.16 -17.95
C LYS A 85 -20.81 -13.93 -16.74
N GLN A 86 -20.01 -13.28 -15.89
CA GLN A 86 -19.36 -13.92 -14.74
C GLN A 86 -20.26 -14.00 -13.48
N LYS A 87 -21.28 -13.14 -13.38
CA LYS A 87 -22.28 -13.11 -12.29
C LYS A 87 -21.65 -13.17 -10.88
N PRO A 88 -20.65 -12.31 -10.57
CA PRO A 88 -19.99 -12.41 -9.27
C PRO A 88 -20.95 -12.07 -8.12
N ASP A 89 -20.75 -12.71 -6.98
CA ASP A 89 -21.52 -12.44 -5.76
C ASP A 89 -21.19 -11.07 -5.16
N VAL A 90 -19.92 -10.65 -5.26
CA VAL A 90 -19.40 -9.39 -4.72
C VAL A 90 -18.36 -8.79 -5.67
N VAL A 91 -18.32 -7.47 -5.76
CA VAL A 91 -17.22 -6.71 -6.36
C VAL A 91 -16.45 -6.00 -5.26
N PHE A 92 -15.16 -6.30 -5.12
CA PHE A 92 -14.23 -5.61 -4.20
C PHE A 92 -13.34 -4.65 -4.97
N SER A 93 -13.35 -3.37 -4.58
CA SER A 93 -12.60 -2.29 -5.23
C SER A 93 -11.60 -1.65 -4.28
N LYS A 94 -10.33 -1.65 -4.65
CA LYS A 94 -9.24 -0.98 -3.94
C LYS A 94 -9.02 0.47 -4.40
N GLY A 95 -9.72 0.88 -5.45
CA GLY A 95 -9.59 2.22 -6.01
C GLY A 95 -8.71 2.27 -7.28
N GLY A 96 -8.45 3.50 -7.74
CA GLY A 96 -7.88 3.76 -9.05
C GLY A 96 -8.95 4.02 -10.10
N PHE A 97 -8.60 4.74 -11.18
CA PHE A 97 -9.61 5.21 -12.16
C PHE A 97 -10.35 4.09 -12.89
N VAL A 98 -9.69 2.95 -13.08
CA VAL A 98 -10.29 1.77 -13.73
C VAL A 98 -11.48 1.20 -12.94
N THR A 99 -11.54 1.44 -11.63
CA THR A 99 -12.60 0.88 -10.78
C THR A 99 -13.93 1.61 -10.92
N VAL A 100 -13.92 2.88 -11.33
CA VAL A 100 -15.15 3.70 -11.41
C VAL A 100 -16.19 3.06 -12.34
N PRO A 101 -15.90 2.73 -13.62
CA PRO A 101 -16.87 2.06 -14.49
C PRO A 101 -17.30 0.68 -13.96
N VAL A 102 -16.40 -0.05 -13.29
CA VAL A 102 -16.72 -1.37 -12.71
C VAL A 102 -17.72 -1.24 -11.57
N VAL A 103 -17.50 -0.32 -10.65
CA VAL A 103 -18.37 -0.07 -9.49
C VAL A 103 -19.77 0.39 -9.93
N ILE A 104 -19.85 1.29 -10.92
CA ILE A 104 -21.13 1.75 -11.47
C ILE A 104 -21.87 0.58 -12.14
N ALA A 105 -21.17 -0.24 -12.96
CA ALA A 105 -21.73 -1.40 -13.61
C ALA A 105 -22.23 -2.45 -12.59
N ALA A 106 -21.44 -2.74 -11.56
CA ALA A 106 -21.83 -3.65 -10.49
C ALA A 106 -23.10 -3.19 -9.79
N ARG A 107 -23.18 -1.90 -9.44
CA ARG A 107 -24.38 -1.32 -8.81
C ARG A 107 -25.62 -1.41 -9.71
N SER A 108 -25.49 -1.15 -11.03
CA SER A 108 -26.60 -1.27 -11.98
C SER A 108 -27.09 -2.71 -12.16
N LEU A 109 -26.24 -3.67 -11.86
CA LEU A 109 -26.58 -5.12 -11.88
C LEU A 109 -26.93 -5.67 -10.50
N HIS A 110 -27.16 -4.81 -9.50
CA HIS A 110 -27.47 -5.16 -8.11
C HIS A 110 -26.43 -6.10 -7.47
N ILE A 111 -25.16 -5.97 -7.88
CA ILE A 111 -24.04 -6.69 -7.27
C ILE A 111 -23.51 -5.86 -6.11
N PRO A 112 -23.38 -6.43 -4.89
CA PRO A 112 -22.78 -5.76 -3.76
C PRO A 112 -21.36 -5.25 -4.08
N VAL A 113 -21.10 -3.98 -3.73
CA VAL A 113 -19.81 -3.33 -3.97
C VAL A 113 -19.15 -3.00 -2.65
N PHE A 114 -17.95 -3.51 -2.45
CA PHE A 114 -17.10 -3.23 -1.32
C PHE A 114 -15.93 -2.35 -1.75
N LEU A 115 -15.67 -1.29 -0.99
CA LEU A 115 -14.56 -0.38 -1.24
C LEU A 115 -13.54 -0.46 -0.12
N HIS A 116 -12.28 -0.25 -0.44
CA HIS A 116 -11.24 -0.03 0.56
C HIS A 116 -10.48 1.27 0.23
N GLU A 117 -10.37 2.18 1.22
CA GLU A 117 -9.56 3.39 1.13
C GLU A 117 -8.32 3.26 2.00
N SER A 118 -7.16 3.52 1.42
CA SER A 118 -5.89 3.38 2.11
C SER A 118 -5.41 4.66 2.79
N ASP A 119 -5.67 5.81 2.19
CA ASP A 119 -5.19 7.10 2.68
C ASP A 119 -6.24 7.79 3.56
N ILE A 120 -5.80 8.74 4.39
CA ILE A 120 -6.71 9.53 5.23
C ILE A 120 -7.69 10.31 4.37
N THR A 121 -7.21 10.91 3.27
CA THR A 121 -8.08 11.63 2.33
C THR A 121 -8.42 10.76 1.13
N PRO A 122 -9.72 10.50 0.89
CA PRO A 122 -10.13 9.63 -0.20
C PRO A 122 -9.65 10.10 -1.57
N GLY A 123 -9.16 9.15 -2.37
CA GLY A 123 -8.87 9.36 -3.78
C GLY A 123 -10.15 9.71 -4.56
N LEU A 124 -9.99 10.37 -5.75
CA LEU A 124 -11.15 10.79 -6.56
C LEU A 124 -12.04 9.60 -6.96
N ALA A 125 -11.43 8.47 -7.30
CA ALA A 125 -12.17 7.25 -7.65
C ALA A 125 -13.08 6.80 -6.48
N ASN A 126 -12.56 6.75 -5.26
CA ASN A 126 -13.32 6.36 -4.08
C ASN A 126 -14.35 7.43 -3.66
N LYS A 127 -14.07 8.73 -3.90
CA LYS A 127 -15.07 9.81 -3.73
C LYS A 127 -16.30 9.63 -4.63
N ILE A 128 -16.09 9.13 -5.85
CA ILE A 128 -17.20 8.83 -6.78
C ILE A 128 -17.86 7.51 -6.37
N ALA A 129 -17.06 6.46 -6.14
CA ALA A 129 -17.52 5.10 -5.88
C ALA A 129 -18.30 4.96 -4.56
N LYS A 130 -18.06 5.80 -3.55
CA LYS A 130 -18.74 5.73 -2.24
C LYS A 130 -20.28 5.78 -2.32
N ARG A 131 -20.84 6.41 -3.36
CA ARG A 131 -22.30 6.48 -3.59
C ARG A 131 -22.90 5.13 -3.97
N PHE A 132 -22.09 4.27 -4.57
CA PHE A 132 -22.50 2.97 -5.10
C PHE A 132 -22.11 1.80 -4.18
N ALA A 133 -21.33 2.08 -3.14
CA ALA A 133 -20.82 1.08 -2.23
C ALA A 133 -21.89 0.55 -1.27
N THR A 134 -21.88 -0.76 -1.05
CA THR A 134 -22.62 -1.47 -0.01
C THR A 134 -21.86 -1.42 1.31
N ARG A 135 -20.54 -1.56 1.28
CA ARG A 135 -19.64 -1.51 2.42
C ARG A 135 -18.37 -0.75 2.05
N ILE A 136 -17.81 -0.01 3.01
CA ILE A 136 -16.57 0.74 2.85
C ILE A 136 -15.63 0.40 4.00
N PHE A 137 -14.41 0.02 3.66
CA PHE A 137 -13.34 -0.19 4.62
C PHE A 137 -12.33 0.95 4.51
N THR A 138 -11.74 1.33 5.64
CA THR A 138 -10.67 2.34 5.65
C THR A 138 -9.48 1.82 6.44
N SER A 139 -8.26 2.23 6.01
CA SER A 139 -7.04 1.92 6.74
C SER A 139 -6.91 2.78 8.00
N PHE A 140 -7.26 4.04 7.91
CA PHE A 140 -7.23 5.00 9.01
C PHE A 140 -8.62 5.20 9.61
N ASP A 141 -8.71 5.34 10.94
CA ASP A 141 -9.96 5.73 11.62
C ASP A 141 -10.44 7.11 11.13
N GLU A 142 -9.50 8.04 10.94
CA GLU A 142 -9.76 9.40 10.48
C GLU A 142 -10.38 9.44 9.08
N ALA A 143 -10.05 8.47 8.24
CA ALA A 143 -10.62 8.39 6.88
C ALA A 143 -12.12 8.10 6.89
N ALA A 144 -12.64 7.43 7.92
CA ALA A 144 -14.06 7.08 8.02
C ALA A 144 -14.96 8.32 8.01
N ALA A 145 -14.48 9.48 8.51
CA ALA A 145 -15.23 10.74 8.50
C ALA A 145 -15.58 11.26 7.09
N HIS A 146 -14.90 10.78 6.06
CA HIS A 146 -15.16 11.14 4.65
C HIS A 146 -16.25 10.29 3.98
N PHE A 147 -16.77 9.28 4.68
CA PHE A 147 -17.70 8.30 4.16
C PHE A 147 -18.97 8.20 5.01
N PRO A 148 -20.09 7.67 4.47
CA PRO A 148 -21.30 7.42 5.26
C PRO A 148 -21.02 6.40 6.38
N GLN A 149 -21.28 6.81 7.62
CA GLN A 149 -20.92 6.03 8.82
C GLN A 149 -21.58 4.65 8.87
N GLU A 150 -22.86 4.56 8.44
CA GLU A 150 -23.68 3.34 8.49
C GLU A 150 -23.12 2.17 7.66
N LYS A 151 -22.23 2.44 6.72
CA LYS A 151 -21.60 1.42 5.85
C LYS A 151 -20.07 1.41 5.89
N THR A 152 -19.47 2.21 6.78
CA THR A 152 -18.01 2.37 6.87
C THR A 152 -17.46 1.71 8.12
N LYS A 153 -16.36 0.98 7.97
CA LYS A 153 -15.63 0.31 9.06
C LYS A 153 -14.13 0.55 8.88
N ALA A 154 -13.47 1.07 9.90
CA ALA A 154 -12.02 1.13 9.93
C ALA A 154 -11.46 -0.24 10.33
N VAL A 155 -10.70 -0.86 9.44
CA VAL A 155 -10.16 -2.22 9.60
C VAL A 155 -8.64 -2.28 9.51
N GLY A 156 -8.00 -1.22 9.04
CA GLY A 156 -6.56 -1.23 8.70
C GLY A 156 -6.31 -1.54 7.23
N THR A 157 -5.06 -1.83 6.91
CA THR A 157 -4.62 -2.19 5.54
C THR A 157 -4.44 -3.70 5.43
N PRO A 158 -4.96 -4.35 4.36
CA PRO A 158 -4.65 -5.74 4.07
C PRO A 158 -3.15 -5.92 3.81
N ILE A 159 -2.49 -6.76 4.58
CA ILE A 159 -1.05 -7.00 4.53
C ILE A 159 -0.79 -8.41 4.02
N ARG A 160 0.25 -8.55 3.23
CA ARG A 160 0.72 -9.83 2.71
C ARG A 160 1.22 -10.71 3.85
N LYS A 161 0.70 -11.93 3.93
CA LYS A 161 1.07 -12.89 4.98
C LYS A 161 2.57 -13.21 4.96
N GLU A 162 3.14 -13.27 3.78
CA GLU A 162 4.55 -13.61 3.54
C GLU A 162 5.52 -12.66 4.27
N LEU A 163 5.10 -11.42 4.55
CA LEU A 163 5.93 -10.45 5.30
C LEU A 163 6.14 -10.84 6.77
N PHE A 164 5.25 -11.64 7.34
CA PHE A 164 5.35 -12.13 8.72
C PHE A 164 6.14 -13.45 8.83
N GLU A 165 6.50 -14.06 7.71
CA GLU A 165 7.19 -15.36 7.65
C GLU A 165 8.71 -15.21 7.49
N GLY A 166 9.22 -13.97 7.55
CA GLY A 166 10.64 -13.66 7.40
C GLY A 166 11.49 -14.16 8.57
N ASP A 167 12.73 -14.51 8.26
CA ASP A 167 13.75 -14.98 9.19
C ASP A 167 14.89 -13.95 9.30
N ALA A 168 15.05 -13.36 10.48
CA ALA A 168 16.06 -12.33 10.73
C ALA A 168 17.51 -12.82 10.54
N GLU A 169 17.81 -14.09 10.84
CA GLU A 169 19.15 -14.64 10.64
C GLU A 169 19.45 -14.80 9.14
N LYS A 170 18.47 -15.26 8.35
CA LYS A 170 18.61 -15.31 6.88
C LYS A 170 18.79 -13.93 6.30
N GLY A 171 18.00 -12.95 6.76
CA GLY A 171 18.12 -11.56 6.33
C GLY A 171 19.50 -10.98 6.62
N ARG A 172 20.02 -11.14 7.83
CA ARG A 172 21.38 -10.72 8.19
C ARG A 172 22.45 -11.47 7.37
N GLY A 173 22.27 -12.77 7.17
CA GLY A 173 23.15 -13.59 6.34
C GLY A 173 23.22 -13.11 4.89
N PHE A 174 22.06 -12.82 4.26
CA PHE A 174 21.95 -12.27 2.91
C PHE A 174 22.67 -10.93 2.78
N LEU A 175 22.45 -10.03 3.77
CA LEU A 175 23.08 -8.71 3.83
C LEU A 175 24.56 -8.77 4.22
N LYS A 176 25.05 -9.88 4.75
CA LYS A 176 26.37 -10.03 5.39
C LYS A 176 26.53 -9.07 6.58
N PHE A 177 25.48 -8.90 7.37
CA PHE A 177 25.46 -8.08 8.56
C PHE A 177 25.69 -8.91 9.83
N THR A 178 26.27 -8.28 10.86
CA THR A 178 26.51 -8.87 12.17
C THR A 178 25.39 -8.50 13.16
N LYS A 179 25.49 -9.02 14.40
CA LYS A 179 24.59 -8.63 15.50
C LYS A 179 25.09 -7.44 16.35
N GLU A 180 26.25 -6.89 16.01
CA GLU A 180 26.89 -5.83 16.79
C GLU A 180 26.18 -4.48 16.71
N LYS A 181 25.58 -4.20 15.57
CA LYS A 181 24.85 -2.95 15.34
C LYS A 181 23.42 -3.25 14.85
N PRO A 182 22.45 -2.39 15.20
CA PRO A 182 21.11 -2.49 14.67
C PRO A 182 21.07 -2.25 13.15
N VAL A 183 20.07 -2.83 12.50
CA VAL A 183 19.83 -2.68 11.06
C VAL A 183 18.86 -1.52 10.82
N LEU A 184 19.31 -0.55 10.04
CA LEU A 184 18.49 0.52 9.50
C LEU A 184 18.13 0.19 8.04
N ALA A 185 16.86 -0.02 7.77
CA ALA A 185 16.38 -0.15 6.40
C ALA A 185 15.89 1.20 5.85
N ILE A 186 16.13 1.45 4.56
CA ILE A 186 15.72 2.67 3.88
C ILE A 186 14.95 2.29 2.62
N MET A 187 13.67 2.69 2.55
CA MET A 187 12.77 2.36 1.45
C MET A 187 11.96 3.58 1.01
N GLY A 188 12.38 4.21 -0.09
CA GLY A 188 11.75 5.42 -0.63
C GLY A 188 10.56 5.19 -1.58
N GLY A 189 10.16 3.94 -1.79
CA GLY A 189 9.15 3.53 -2.79
C GLY A 189 9.76 3.04 -4.11
N SER A 190 8.93 2.56 -5.04
CA SER A 190 9.37 1.87 -6.26
C SER A 190 10.24 2.71 -7.22
N LEU A 191 10.05 4.01 -7.24
CA LEU A 191 10.88 4.93 -8.04
C LEU A 191 12.09 5.47 -7.26
N GLY A 192 12.23 5.09 -5.99
CA GLY A 192 13.20 5.64 -5.07
C GLY A 192 12.78 7.01 -4.53
N ALA A 193 13.63 7.57 -3.68
CA ALA A 193 13.43 8.88 -3.05
C ALA A 193 14.73 9.68 -3.14
N ARG A 194 14.90 10.42 -4.24
CA ARG A 194 16.17 11.07 -4.58
C ARG A 194 16.78 11.84 -3.40
N LYS A 195 16.00 12.74 -2.77
CA LYS A 195 16.49 13.56 -1.65
C LYS A 195 16.90 12.70 -0.45
N ILE A 196 16.15 11.65 -0.12
CA ILE A 196 16.53 10.70 0.94
C ILE A 196 17.82 9.97 0.57
N ASN A 197 17.90 9.42 -0.66
CA ASN A 197 19.07 8.70 -1.13
C ASN A 197 20.34 9.56 -1.05
N GLU A 198 20.28 10.81 -1.54
CA GLU A 198 21.37 11.78 -1.51
C GLU A 198 21.79 12.08 -0.05
N THR A 199 20.84 12.47 0.83
CA THR A 199 21.14 12.83 2.22
C THR A 199 21.74 11.66 3.02
N VAL A 200 21.22 10.44 2.80
CA VAL A 200 21.77 9.22 3.43
C VAL A 200 23.21 8.98 3.01
N ARG A 201 23.52 9.11 1.73
CA ARG A 201 24.87 8.88 1.19
C ARG A 201 25.86 9.96 1.67
N GLU A 202 25.44 11.20 1.69
CA GLU A 202 26.23 12.31 2.21
C GLU A 202 26.57 12.13 3.71
N GLY A 203 25.64 11.57 4.51
CA GLY A 203 25.83 11.30 5.93
C GLY A 203 26.28 9.87 6.25
N LEU A 204 26.67 9.07 5.25
CA LEU A 204 26.84 7.62 5.39
C LEU A 204 27.85 7.22 6.45
N SER A 205 28.99 7.90 6.54
CA SER A 205 30.04 7.61 7.54
C SER A 205 29.51 7.71 8.96
N GLY A 206 28.80 8.79 9.30
CA GLY A 206 28.21 8.98 10.62
C GLY A 206 27.08 7.99 10.93
N LEU A 207 26.29 7.62 9.94
CA LEU A 207 25.24 6.60 10.10
C LEU A 207 25.84 5.21 10.33
N LEU A 208 26.93 4.85 9.65
CA LEU A 208 27.62 3.57 9.82
C LEU A 208 28.33 3.40 11.17
N GLU A 209 28.57 4.49 11.90
CA GLU A 209 29.03 4.39 13.28
C GLU A 209 27.99 3.73 14.19
N GLN A 210 26.70 3.95 13.90
CA GLN A 210 25.57 3.53 14.73
C GLN A 210 24.78 2.34 14.18
N PHE A 211 24.73 2.16 12.84
CA PHE A 211 23.87 1.20 12.15
C PHE A 211 24.63 0.38 11.13
N GLN A 212 24.07 -0.77 10.79
CA GLN A 212 24.27 -1.41 9.51
C GLN A 212 23.06 -1.06 8.62
N ILE A 213 23.30 -0.74 7.35
CA ILE A 213 22.29 -0.07 6.51
C ILE A 213 21.96 -0.91 5.28
N VAL A 214 20.69 -1.26 5.11
CA VAL A 214 20.13 -1.77 3.86
C VAL A 214 19.31 -0.68 3.17
N HIS A 215 19.76 -0.29 1.96
CA HIS A 215 19.18 0.84 1.22
C HIS A 215 18.55 0.37 -0.08
N ILE A 216 17.21 0.30 -0.11
CA ILE A 216 16.43 0.00 -1.31
C ILE A 216 16.18 1.32 -2.03
N CYS A 217 17.10 1.64 -2.97
CA CYS A 217 17.23 2.97 -3.57
C CYS A 217 16.16 3.27 -4.64
N GLY A 218 15.51 2.23 -5.19
CA GLY A 218 14.67 2.32 -6.38
C GLY A 218 15.47 2.21 -7.69
N LYS A 219 14.77 1.96 -8.77
CA LYS A 219 15.34 1.67 -10.09
C LYS A 219 16.29 2.76 -10.59
N GLY A 220 17.50 2.35 -11.02
CA GLY A 220 18.51 3.24 -11.56
C GLY A 220 19.17 4.18 -10.53
N ASN A 221 19.00 3.91 -9.23
CA ASN A 221 19.52 4.80 -8.17
C ASN A 221 20.61 4.14 -7.30
N VAL A 222 21.13 3.00 -7.68
CA VAL A 222 22.31 2.41 -7.01
C VAL A 222 23.55 3.26 -7.33
N ASP A 223 24.38 3.51 -6.33
CA ASP A 223 25.66 4.20 -6.48
C ASP A 223 26.81 3.18 -6.41
N GLU A 224 27.34 2.84 -7.57
CA GLU A 224 28.40 1.82 -7.73
C GLU A 224 29.68 2.18 -6.94
N SER A 225 29.94 3.46 -6.69
CA SER A 225 31.12 3.90 -5.93
C SER A 225 31.10 3.47 -4.45
N LEU A 226 29.92 3.14 -3.95
CA LEU A 226 29.69 2.70 -2.56
C LEU A 226 29.59 1.17 -2.45
N GLU A 227 29.80 0.45 -3.55
CA GLU A 227 29.81 -1.02 -3.52
C GLU A 227 30.97 -1.53 -2.66
N GLY A 228 30.71 -2.56 -1.86
CA GLY A 228 31.70 -3.12 -0.96
C GLY A 228 31.91 -2.35 0.35
N THR A 229 31.23 -1.22 0.57
CA THR A 229 31.30 -0.49 1.84
C THR A 229 30.86 -1.37 3.01
N PRO A 230 31.71 -1.60 4.03
CA PRO A 230 31.35 -2.43 5.19
C PRO A 230 30.12 -1.91 5.92
N GLY A 231 29.13 -2.78 6.17
CA GLY A 231 27.91 -2.42 6.86
C GLY A 231 26.89 -1.66 6.00
N TYR A 232 27.13 -1.48 4.70
CA TYR A 232 26.19 -0.85 3.76
C TYR A 232 25.88 -1.75 2.57
N LYS A 233 24.59 -1.95 2.30
CA LYS A 233 24.10 -2.69 1.13
C LYS A 233 23.04 -1.89 0.40
N GLN A 234 23.15 -1.83 -0.93
CA GLN A 234 22.22 -1.15 -1.81
C GLN A 234 21.52 -2.13 -2.75
N PHE A 235 20.25 -1.87 -3.03
CA PHE A 235 19.46 -2.62 -4.01
C PHE A 235 18.54 -1.66 -4.77
N GLU A 236 18.32 -1.89 -6.05
CA GLU A 236 17.21 -1.22 -6.77
C GLU A 236 15.87 -1.71 -6.24
N TYR A 237 15.72 -3.02 -6.14
CA TYR A 237 14.56 -3.73 -5.60
C TYR A 237 15.02 -4.98 -4.86
N VAL A 238 14.17 -5.42 -3.96
CA VAL A 238 14.29 -6.74 -3.31
C VAL A 238 12.93 -7.43 -3.44
N HIS A 239 12.91 -8.70 -3.78
CA HIS A 239 11.70 -9.49 -3.96
C HIS A 239 11.60 -10.60 -2.94
N ASP A 240 12.26 -11.71 -3.18
CA ASP A 240 12.12 -12.94 -2.38
C ASP A 240 12.72 -12.81 -0.97
N GLU A 241 13.79 -12.03 -0.83
CA GLU A 241 14.47 -11.81 0.44
C GLU A 241 13.85 -10.67 1.29
N LEU A 242 12.83 -9.99 0.78
CA LEU A 242 12.29 -8.80 1.45
C LEU A 242 11.74 -9.11 2.84
N SER A 243 11.04 -10.23 3.02
CA SER A 243 10.51 -10.63 4.33
C SER A 243 11.64 -10.89 5.34
N ASP A 244 12.70 -11.57 4.93
CA ASP A 244 13.87 -11.84 5.78
C ASP A 244 14.63 -10.57 6.15
N ILE A 245 14.78 -9.64 5.18
CA ILE A 245 15.38 -8.32 5.43
C ILE A 245 14.53 -7.51 6.42
N LEU A 246 13.21 -7.49 6.25
CA LEU A 246 12.31 -6.78 7.16
C LEU A 246 12.31 -7.41 8.56
N ALA A 247 12.39 -8.74 8.66
CA ALA A 247 12.55 -9.44 9.95
C ALA A 247 13.86 -9.07 10.65
N ALA A 248 14.93 -8.77 9.89
CA ALA A 248 16.23 -8.34 10.43
C ALA A 248 16.30 -6.84 10.73
N THR A 249 15.28 -6.05 10.34
CA THR A 249 15.29 -4.59 10.42
C THR A 249 14.86 -4.10 11.81
N ASP A 250 15.67 -3.27 12.42
CA ASP A 250 15.39 -2.65 13.72
C ASP A 250 14.71 -1.27 13.57
N TYR A 251 15.05 -0.51 12.52
CA TYR A 251 14.54 0.83 12.24
C TYR A 251 14.32 1.03 10.75
N MET A 252 13.34 1.87 10.39
CA MET A 252 12.97 2.14 9.01
C MET A 252 12.98 3.64 8.70
N ILE A 253 13.62 4.04 7.59
CA ILE A 253 13.35 5.32 6.94
C ILE A 253 12.47 5.06 5.72
N THR A 254 11.32 5.75 5.64
CA THR A 254 10.36 5.51 4.55
C THR A 254 9.61 6.77 4.15
N ARG A 255 8.93 6.70 3.01
CA ARG A 255 7.89 7.66 2.62
C ARG A 255 6.57 7.38 3.37
N GLY A 256 5.65 8.36 3.38
CA GLY A 256 4.34 8.24 4.04
C GLY A 256 3.25 7.52 3.23
N GLY A 257 3.64 6.58 2.36
CA GLY A 257 2.67 5.76 1.61
C GLY A 257 1.93 4.80 2.54
N SER A 258 0.60 4.86 2.57
CA SER A 258 -0.22 4.15 3.55
C SER A 258 0.05 2.65 3.64
N ASN A 259 0.17 1.95 2.50
CA ASN A 259 0.40 0.51 2.55
C ASN A 259 1.73 0.16 3.26
N ALA A 260 2.82 0.85 2.89
CA ALA A 260 4.13 0.58 3.47
C ALA A 260 4.19 0.86 4.97
N ILE A 261 3.67 2.02 5.41
CA ILE A 261 3.70 2.34 6.84
C ILE A 261 2.82 1.41 7.68
N PHE A 262 1.73 0.88 7.13
CA PHE A 262 0.95 -0.16 7.79
C PHE A 262 1.64 -1.54 7.78
N GLU A 263 2.41 -1.89 6.73
CA GLU A 263 3.26 -3.08 6.73
C GLU A 263 4.27 -3.00 7.88
N PHE A 264 4.99 -1.89 8.01
CA PHE A 264 5.98 -1.69 9.08
C PHE A 264 5.37 -1.59 10.48
N LEU A 265 4.16 -0.98 10.61
CA LEU A 265 3.39 -0.98 11.86
C LEU A 265 3.13 -2.42 12.33
N ASN A 266 2.65 -3.29 11.43
CA ASN A 266 2.32 -4.66 11.78
C ASN A 266 3.56 -5.53 12.02
N LEU A 267 4.70 -5.18 11.42
CA LEU A 267 6.01 -5.78 11.71
C LEU A 267 6.66 -5.18 12.95
N ARG A 268 6.05 -4.18 13.58
CA ARG A 268 6.56 -3.48 14.77
C ARG A 268 7.94 -2.86 14.56
N ILE A 269 8.17 -2.31 13.36
CA ILE A 269 9.43 -1.63 13.01
C ILE A 269 9.24 -0.11 13.23
N PRO A 270 9.91 0.52 14.23
CA PRO A 270 9.88 1.96 14.44
C PRO A 270 10.32 2.72 13.19
N MET A 271 9.59 3.78 12.84
CA MET A 271 9.77 4.48 11.56
C MET A 271 10.17 5.94 11.74
N LEU A 272 11.09 6.41 10.89
CA LEU A 272 11.21 7.80 10.51
C LEU A 272 10.53 7.99 9.15
N ILE A 273 9.39 8.67 9.14
CA ILE A 273 8.63 8.93 7.91
C ILE A 273 9.03 10.28 7.34
N ILE A 274 9.52 10.27 6.10
CA ILE A 274 9.86 11.47 5.33
C ILE A 274 8.88 11.55 4.16
N PRO A 275 7.72 12.21 4.33
CA PRO A 275 6.67 12.21 3.33
C PRO A 275 7.06 13.03 2.10
N LEU A 276 6.43 12.73 0.95
CA LEU A 276 6.52 13.58 -0.23
C LEU A 276 5.95 14.97 0.06
N THR A 277 6.60 15.99 -0.48
CA THR A 277 6.15 17.38 -0.34
C THR A 277 4.77 17.59 -0.97
N ARG A 278 4.10 18.70 -0.61
CA ARG A 278 2.83 19.08 -1.23
C ARG A 278 2.96 19.39 -2.73
N GLN A 279 4.14 19.76 -3.18
CA GLN A 279 4.42 20.03 -4.60
C GLN A 279 4.49 18.72 -5.41
N GLN A 280 4.97 17.63 -4.79
CA GLN A 280 5.15 16.33 -5.42
C GLN A 280 3.93 15.41 -5.24
N SER A 281 3.12 15.66 -4.23
CA SER A 281 1.93 14.86 -3.91
C SER A 281 0.73 15.76 -3.56
N ARG A 282 -0.44 15.13 -3.29
CA ARG A 282 -1.64 15.83 -2.81
C ARG A 282 -1.59 16.16 -1.31
N GLY A 283 -0.47 15.84 -0.64
CA GLY A 283 -0.34 15.95 0.80
C GLY A 283 -0.87 14.74 1.58
N ASP A 284 -1.35 13.71 0.90
CA ASP A 284 -1.87 12.49 1.53
C ASP A 284 -0.80 11.86 2.45
N GLN A 285 0.46 11.77 1.97
CA GLN A 285 1.56 11.19 2.75
C GLN A 285 1.89 12.01 4.00
N ILE A 286 1.77 13.33 3.95
CA ILE A 286 1.98 14.20 5.12
C ILE A 286 0.90 13.93 6.18
N LEU A 287 -0.36 13.78 5.77
CA LEU A 287 -1.46 13.46 6.68
C LEU A 287 -1.28 12.08 7.31
N ASN A 288 -0.90 11.08 6.50
CA ASN A 288 -0.62 9.73 6.97
C ASN A 288 0.52 9.73 8.01
N ALA A 289 1.63 10.45 7.72
CA ALA A 289 2.77 10.56 8.63
C ALA A 289 2.39 11.25 9.94
N LYS A 290 1.64 12.36 9.89
CA LYS A 290 1.15 13.07 11.08
C LYS A 290 0.23 12.21 11.94
N SER A 291 -0.63 11.38 11.35
CA SER A 291 -1.47 10.44 12.10
C SER A 291 -0.62 9.40 12.82
N PHE A 292 0.39 8.83 12.15
CA PHE A 292 1.30 7.85 12.73
C PHE A 292 2.16 8.45 13.86
N GLU A 293 2.67 9.67 13.68
CA GLU A 293 3.41 10.38 14.72
C GLU A 293 2.54 10.69 15.93
N LYS A 294 1.31 11.18 15.71
CA LYS A 294 0.34 11.45 16.78
C LYS A 294 -0.02 10.20 17.59
N LYS A 295 -0.11 9.03 16.92
CA LYS A 295 -0.40 7.74 17.56
C LYS A 295 0.85 7.13 18.23
N GLY A 296 2.03 7.73 18.00
CA GLY A 296 3.31 7.29 18.56
C GLY A 296 3.91 6.05 17.91
N TYR A 297 3.60 5.83 16.61
CA TYR A 297 4.16 4.73 15.81
C TYR A 297 5.40 5.13 15.01
N ALA A 298 5.63 6.43 14.84
CA ALA A 298 6.69 6.96 14.03
C ALA A 298 7.10 8.36 14.49
N TYR A 299 8.29 8.79 14.05
CA TYR A 299 8.61 10.22 13.94
C TYR A 299 8.44 10.67 12.49
N MET A 300 8.15 11.95 12.31
CA MET A 300 8.06 12.59 11.01
C MET A 300 9.17 13.63 10.85
N LEU A 301 9.73 13.72 9.65
CA LEU A 301 10.64 14.78 9.21
C LEU A 301 10.17 15.26 7.83
N GLU A 302 9.84 16.54 7.69
CA GLU A 302 9.46 17.08 6.37
C GLU A 302 10.67 17.07 5.43
N GLU A 303 10.44 16.79 4.14
CA GLU A 303 11.54 16.66 3.16
C GLU A 303 12.30 17.99 2.99
N GLU A 304 11.62 19.10 3.20
CA GLU A 304 12.21 20.45 3.17
C GLU A 304 13.26 20.66 4.28
N ASP A 305 13.05 20.04 5.44
CA ASP A 305 13.93 20.13 6.61
C ASP A 305 15.01 19.03 6.63
N LEU A 306 15.02 18.14 5.63
CA LEU A 306 15.93 17.00 5.55
C LEU A 306 17.37 17.45 5.25
N SER A 307 18.25 17.20 6.19
CA SER A 307 19.70 17.38 6.13
C SER A 307 20.39 16.23 6.86
N GLN A 308 21.72 16.10 6.72
CA GLN A 308 22.49 15.10 7.46
C GLN A 308 22.29 15.25 8.99
N ALA A 309 22.34 16.49 9.48
CA ALA A 309 22.21 16.79 10.92
C ALA A 309 20.80 16.46 11.45
N SER A 310 19.73 16.88 10.73
CA SER A 310 18.34 16.60 11.15
C SER A 310 18.02 15.10 11.05
N LEU A 311 18.54 14.40 10.03
CA LEU A 311 18.41 12.97 9.89
C LEU A 311 19.02 12.21 11.07
N LEU A 312 20.28 12.51 11.40
CA LEU A 312 20.99 11.86 12.49
C LEU A 312 20.32 12.12 13.84
N GLN A 313 19.89 13.37 14.09
CA GLN A 313 19.17 13.73 15.30
C GLN A 313 17.85 12.94 15.42
N LYS A 314 17.05 12.90 14.36
CA LYS A 314 15.78 12.17 14.34
C LYS A 314 15.95 10.66 14.52
N LEU A 315 17.01 10.07 13.97
CA LEU A 315 17.32 8.65 14.19
C LEU A 315 17.78 8.39 15.65
N THR A 316 18.48 9.31 16.26
CA THR A 316 18.84 9.23 17.68
C THR A 316 17.59 9.29 18.57
N ASP A 317 16.67 10.22 18.27
CA ASP A 317 15.39 10.34 18.98
C ASP A 317 14.55 9.07 18.80
N LEU A 318 14.48 8.54 17.55
CA LEU A 318 13.76 7.30 17.21
C LEU A 318 14.29 6.12 18.01
N ARG A 319 15.62 5.99 18.09
CA ARG A 319 16.27 4.92 18.83
C ARG A 319 15.93 4.98 20.33
N GLY A 320 15.91 6.19 20.89
CA GLY A 320 15.55 6.40 22.31
C GLY A 320 14.09 6.10 22.63
N ALA A 321 13.19 6.21 21.65
CA ALA A 321 11.75 6.00 21.82
C ALA A 321 11.26 4.63 21.32
N ALA A 322 12.13 3.81 20.75
CA ALA A 322 11.76 2.60 19.99
C ALA A 322 10.92 1.59 20.78
N ASP A 323 11.26 1.32 22.02
CA ASP A 323 10.55 0.31 22.84
C ASP A 323 9.11 0.75 23.09
N GLY A 324 8.89 2.00 23.49
CA GLY A 324 7.54 2.54 23.67
C GLY A 324 6.74 2.65 22.35
N MET A 325 7.41 2.82 21.21
CA MET A 325 6.76 2.74 19.90
C MET A 325 6.32 1.32 19.58
N LYS A 326 7.17 0.31 19.82
CA LYS A 326 6.87 -1.11 19.58
C LYS A 326 5.68 -1.56 20.43
N GLU A 327 5.58 -1.17 21.68
CA GLU A 327 4.43 -1.47 22.55
C GLU A 327 3.13 -0.91 21.95
N LYS A 328 3.11 0.35 21.55
CA LYS A 328 1.93 0.96 20.91
C LYS A 328 1.59 0.33 19.58
N MET A 329 2.58 -0.09 18.78
CA MET A 329 2.36 -0.79 17.54
C MET A 329 1.76 -2.18 17.78
N GLU A 330 2.18 -2.89 18.83
CA GLU A 330 1.64 -4.20 19.19
C GLU A 330 0.16 -4.12 19.57
N GLU A 331 -0.23 -3.11 20.35
CA GLU A 331 -1.63 -2.83 20.67
C GLU A 331 -2.49 -2.56 19.43
N ALA A 332 -1.90 -1.90 18.42
CA ALA A 332 -2.58 -1.54 17.17
C ALA A 332 -2.62 -2.67 16.15
N ALA A 333 -1.59 -3.54 16.10
CA ALA A 333 -1.39 -4.59 15.10
C ALA A 333 -2.35 -5.79 15.23
N GLY A 334 -3.08 -5.92 16.35
CA GLY A 334 -3.92 -7.10 16.65
C GLY A 334 -5.18 -7.28 15.78
N LYS A 335 -5.40 -6.46 14.76
CA LYS A 335 -6.58 -6.55 13.88
C LYS A 335 -6.23 -7.37 12.65
N ASN A 336 -6.75 -8.58 12.54
CA ASN A 336 -6.66 -9.37 11.31
C ASN A 336 -7.55 -8.74 10.22
N THR A 337 -7.03 -7.71 9.56
CA THR A 337 -7.75 -6.93 8.55
C THR A 337 -8.26 -7.80 7.41
N VAL A 338 -7.45 -8.76 6.96
CA VAL A 338 -7.79 -9.62 5.82
C VAL A 338 -8.96 -10.53 6.17
N GLU A 339 -8.93 -11.18 7.34
CA GLU A 339 -10.04 -12.02 7.83
C GLU A 339 -11.34 -11.22 7.93
N GLN A 340 -11.31 -10.05 8.56
CA GLN A 340 -12.49 -9.19 8.69
C GLN A 340 -13.10 -8.82 7.32
N ILE A 341 -12.26 -8.56 6.33
CA ILE A 341 -12.73 -8.26 4.97
C ILE A 341 -13.33 -9.51 4.31
N ILE A 342 -12.68 -10.67 4.46
CA ILE A 342 -13.16 -11.94 3.90
C ILE A 342 -14.50 -12.33 4.52
N GLU A 343 -14.65 -12.27 5.85
CA GLU A 343 -15.91 -12.52 6.54
C GLU A 343 -17.07 -11.65 6.03
N GLU A 344 -16.82 -10.35 5.81
CA GLU A 344 -17.84 -9.45 5.25
C GLU A 344 -18.17 -9.79 3.79
N ILE A 345 -17.18 -10.22 2.98
CA ILE A 345 -17.39 -10.69 1.60
C ILE A 345 -18.25 -11.97 1.63
N GLU A 346 -17.93 -12.93 2.48
CA GLU A 346 -18.67 -14.20 2.65
C GLU A 346 -20.11 -13.93 3.06
N ALA A 347 -20.32 -13.12 4.09
CA ALA A 347 -21.65 -12.76 4.57
C ALA A 347 -22.49 -12.06 3.47
N ALA A 348 -21.89 -11.28 2.59
CA ALA A 348 -22.59 -10.65 1.47
C ALA A 348 -22.94 -11.64 0.37
N ALA A 349 -22.06 -12.59 0.07
CA ALA A 349 -22.28 -13.63 -0.93
C ALA A 349 -23.40 -14.57 -0.49
N ASP A 350 -23.42 -14.98 0.79
CA ASP A 350 -24.44 -15.88 1.35
C ASP A 350 -25.84 -15.22 1.34
N ARG A 351 -25.93 -13.93 1.70
CA ARG A 351 -27.19 -13.17 1.60
C ARG A 351 -27.71 -13.13 0.17
N ARG A 352 -26.84 -13.07 -0.83
CA ARG A 352 -27.25 -13.05 -2.24
C ARG A 352 -27.73 -14.41 -2.74
N LYS A 353 -27.15 -15.50 -2.24
CA LYS A 353 -27.56 -16.89 -2.58
C LYS A 353 -28.85 -17.30 -1.87
N GLY A 354 -29.07 -16.81 -0.64
CA GLY A 354 -30.23 -17.13 0.20
C GLY A 354 -31.46 -16.22 0.08
N GLY A 355 -31.36 -15.13 -0.70
CA GLY A 355 -32.50 -14.24 -0.98
C GLY A 355 -33.55 -14.90 -1.89
N PRO A 356 -34.83 -14.51 -1.77
CA PRO A 356 -35.87 -15.03 -2.63
C PRO A 356 -35.52 -14.76 -4.12
N LYS A 357 -35.62 -15.82 -4.92
CA LYS A 357 -35.42 -15.77 -6.39
C LYS A 357 -36.46 -14.91 -7.06
#